data_8ed1df57d95ba62755e1398d2fc25d34
#
_entry.id   8ed1df57d95ba62755e1398d2fc25d34
#
_cell.length_a   1.000
_cell.length_b   1.000
_cell.length_c   1.000
_cell.angle_alpha   90.00
_cell.angle_beta   90.00
_cell.angle_gamma   90.00
#
_symmetry.space_group_name_H-M   'P 1'
#
loop_
_entity.id
_entity.type
_entity.pdbx_description
1 polymer ?
#
loop_
_entity_poly.entity_id
_entity_poly.type
_entity_poly.pdbx_seq_one_letter_code
_entity_poly.pdbx_strand_id
1 'polypeptide(L)' 'MPTDIRFGPFFSVGEVEMARDEYYFKWTAIGYRVELHLNETMDDRGRRVWFVVGKRYEPTTRKEKGI' A
#
# COMPACT_ATOMS: atom_id res chain seq x y z
N MET A 1 -8.51 6.04 -12.36
CA MET A 1 -7.39 6.82 -11.79
C MET A 1 -6.78 6.08 -10.64
N PRO A 2 -5.47 6.06 -10.50
CA PRO A 2 -4.88 5.44 -9.33
C PRO A 2 -5.15 6.25 -8.07
N THR A 3 -5.21 5.54 -6.96
CA THR A 3 -5.39 6.14 -5.66
C THR A 3 -4.06 6.11 -4.93
N ASP A 4 -3.62 7.25 -4.43
CA ASP A 4 -2.40 7.31 -3.65
C ASP A 4 -2.64 6.68 -2.29
N ILE A 5 -1.63 5.93 -1.83
CA ILE A 5 -1.69 5.22 -0.57
C ILE A 5 -0.58 5.71 0.31
N ARG A 6 -0.92 6.04 1.56
CA ARG A 6 0.08 6.36 2.57
C ARG A 6 -0.54 6.13 3.93
N PHE A 7 0.04 5.24 4.71
CA PHE A 7 -0.42 5.05 6.08
C PHE A 7 0.73 4.62 6.97
N GLY A 8 0.57 4.91 8.23
CA GLY A 8 1.53 4.76 9.28
C GLY A 8 1.36 5.91 10.25
N PRO A 9 2.31 6.17 11.13
CA PRO A 9 3.64 5.53 11.18
C PRO A 9 3.63 4.19 11.91
N PHE A 10 4.56 3.36 11.54
CA PHE A 10 4.82 2.10 12.24
C PHE A 10 6.21 2.21 12.89
N PHE A 11 6.37 1.54 14.01
CA PHE A 11 7.57 1.71 14.81
C PHE A 11 8.54 0.54 14.70
N SER A 12 8.22 -0.44 13.89
CA SER A 12 9.14 -1.53 13.60
C SER A 12 8.95 -1.96 12.16
N VAL A 13 10.02 -2.50 11.58
CA VAL A 13 9.96 -2.97 10.20
C VAL A 13 9.02 -4.17 10.08
N GLY A 14 8.98 -5.02 11.12
CA GLY A 14 8.04 -6.15 11.10
C GLY A 14 6.60 -5.72 11.02
N GLU A 15 6.24 -4.69 11.80
CA GLU A 15 4.86 -4.19 11.78
C GLU A 15 4.49 -3.61 10.42
N VAL A 16 5.38 -2.83 9.83
CA VAL A 16 5.07 -2.19 8.57
C VAL A 16 5.00 -3.21 7.44
N GLU A 17 5.84 -4.24 7.50
CA GLU A 17 5.78 -5.30 6.49
C GLU A 17 4.47 -6.07 6.58
N MET A 18 4.01 -6.36 7.79
CA MET A 18 2.73 -7.03 7.97
C MET A 18 1.58 -6.17 7.46
N ALA A 19 1.62 -4.88 7.77
CA ALA A 19 0.57 -3.96 7.32
C ALA A 19 0.55 -3.88 5.80
N ARG A 20 1.73 -3.83 5.17
CA ARG A 20 1.83 -3.82 3.72
C ARG A 20 1.22 -5.09 3.13
N ASP A 21 1.56 -6.24 3.69
CA ASP A 21 1.09 -7.52 3.16
C ASP A 21 -0.42 -7.64 3.31
N GLU A 22 -0.97 -7.22 4.46
CA GLU A 22 -2.42 -7.27 4.66
C GLU A 22 -3.14 -6.39 3.66
N TYR A 23 -2.62 -5.19 3.45
CA TYR A 23 -3.22 -4.28 2.48
C TYR A 23 -3.15 -4.87 1.08
N TYR A 24 -2.01 -5.41 0.73
CA TYR A 24 -1.80 -5.99 -0.59
C TYR A 24 -2.79 -7.13 -0.85
N PHE A 25 -2.88 -8.07 0.07
CA PHE A 25 -3.77 -9.21 -0.11
C PHE A 25 -5.23 -8.81 -0.13
N LYS A 26 -5.60 -7.86 0.72
CA LYS A 26 -6.98 -7.40 0.77
C LYS A 26 -7.42 -6.82 -0.56
N TRP A 27 -6.61 -5.97 -1.14
CA TRP A 27 -7.01 -5.26 -2.34
C TRP A 27 -6.83 -6.09 -3.60
N THR A 28 -5.77 -6.90 -3.67
CA THR A 28 -5.60 -7.77 -4.84
C THR A 28 -6.66 -8.84 -4.89
N ALA A 29 -7.17 -9.26 -3.72
CA ALA A 29 -8.22 -10.28 -3.68
C ALA A 29 -9.50 -9.83 -4.36
N ILE A 30 -9.75 -8.53 -4.44
CA ILE A 30 -10.94 -8.01 -5.11
C ILE A 30 -10.61 -7.38 -6.46
N GLY A 31 -9.43 -7.67 -6.99
CA GLY A 31 -9.11 -7.35 -8.37
C GLY A 31 -8.29 -6.09 -8.58
N TYR A 32 -7.91 -5.38 -7.52
CA TYR A 32 -7.09 -4.19 -7.67
C TYR A 32 -5.65 -4.58 -7.94
N ARG A 33 -4.97 -3.74 -8.70
CA ARG A 33 -3.52 -3.83 -8.80
C ARG A 33 -2.94 -2.85 -7.79
N VAL A 34 -1.97 -3.31 -7.01
CA VAL A 34 -1.43 -2.54 -5.91
C VAL A 34 0.09 -2.53 -6.02
N GLU A 35 0.66 -1.35 -5.92
CA GLU A 35 2.11 -1.17 -5.91
C GLU A 35 2.47 -0.50 -4.59
N LEU A 36 3.17 -1.22 -3.74
CA LEU A 36 3.50 -0.72 -2.41
C LEU A 36 5.00 -0.82 -2.16
N HIS A 37 5.50 0.13 -1.40
CA HIS A 37 6.86 0.07 -0.89
C HIS A 37 6.89 0.73 0.48
N LEU A 38 7.98 0.51 1.19
CA LEU A 38 8.13 1.02 2.54
C LEU A 38 8.97 2.28 2.50
N ASN A 39 8.53 3.27 3.27
CA ASN A 39 9.26 4.53 3.40
C ASN A 39 9.73 4.66 4.83
N GLU A 40 11.04 4.72 5.01
CA GLU A 40 11.65 4.87 6.33
C GLU A 40 12.05 6.32 6.52
N THR A 41 11.68 6.87 7.67
CA THR A 41 12.01 8.25 7.98
C THR A 41 12.15 8.40 9.49
N MET A 42 12.36 9.62 9.95
CA MET A 42 12.45 9.92 11.36
C MET A 42 11.33 10.84 11.79
N ASP A 43 10.81 10.61 12.99
CA ASP A 43 9.79 11.50 13.54
C ASP A 43 10.46 12.70 14.22
N ASP A 44 9.64 13.55 14.83
CA ASP A 44 10.11 14.78 15.46
C ASP A 44 11.05 14.50 16.63
N ARG A 45 10.99 13.31 17.18
CA ARG A 45 11.83 12.93 18.32
C ARG A 45 13.08 12.17 17.89
N GLY A 46 13.32 12.09 16.58
CA GLY A 46 14.47 11.37 16.06
C GLY A 46 14.32 9.87 16.07
N ARG A 47 13.11 9.35 16.26
CA ARG A 47 12.86 7.92 16.21
C ARG A 47 12.61 7.49 14.77
N ARG A 48 13.10 6.31 14.44
CA ARG A 48 12.88 5.75 13.12
C ARG A 48 11.44 5.23 13.00
N VAL A 49 10.77 5.64 11.96
CA VAL A 49 9.40 5.22 11.70
C VAL A 49 9.27 4.83 10.24
N TRP A 50 8.26 4.02 9.94
CA TRP A 50 8.01 3.51 8.59
C TRP A 50 6.59 3.79 8.18
N PHE A 51 6.42 4.01 6.89
CA PHE A 51 5.11 4.18 6.26
C PHE A 51 4.99 3.21 5.11
N VAL A 52 3.76 2.78 4.83
CA VAL A 52 3.45 2.09 3.59
C VAL A 52 3.01 3.15 2.60
N VAL A 53 3.66 3.21 1.44
CA VAL A 53 3.33 4.20 0.41
C VAL A 53 3.22 3.49 -0.93
N GLY A 54 2.44 4.07 -1.82
CA GLY A 54 2.29 3.50 -3.14
C GLY A 54 1.03 3.96 -3.82
N LYS A 55 0.52 3.08 -4.70
CA LYS A 55 -0.67 3.38 -5.49
C LYS A 55 -1.52 2.15 -5.64
N ARG A 56 -2.81 2.38 -5.76
CA ARG A 56 -3.80 1.32 -5.99
C ARG A 56 -4.52 1.66 -7.28
N TYR A 57 -4.62 0.68 -8.17
CA TYR A 57 -5.26 0.84 -9.47
C TYR A 57 -6.53 -0.01 -9.49
N GLU A 58 -7.63 0.62 -9.86
CA GLU A 58 -8.91 -0.06 -9.89
C GLU A 58 -8.92 -1.21 -10.89
N PRO A 59 -9.75 -2.24 -10.64
CA PRO A 59 -9.84 -3.33 -11.59
C PRO A 59 -10.30 -2.84 -12.94
N THR A 60 -9.75 -3.43 -13.99
CA THR A 60 -10.17 -3.15 -15.34
C THR A 60 -11.40 -4.01 -15.64
N THR A 61 -12.50 -3.43 -16.01
CA THR A 61 -13.73 -4.16 -16.26
C THR A 61 -14.13 -4.18 -17.70
N ARG A 62 -13.30 -3.95 -18.60
CA ARG A 62 -13.63 -3.93 -19.95
C ARG A 62 -13.89 -5.10 -20.63
N LYS A 63 -14.34 -5.55 -20.37
CA LYS A 63 -14.51 -6.39 -20.69
C LYS A 63 -15.10 -6.54 -21.54
N GLU A 64 -15.04 -6.11 -21.26
CA GLU A 64 -15.37 -5.99 -21.77
C GLU A 64 -15.25 -6.04 -22.65
N LYS A 65 -15.06 -6.15 -22.94
CA LYS A 65 -14.88 -6.01 -23.83
C LYS A 65 -15.09 -6.58 -24.47
N GLY A 66 -15.51 -6.78 -24.50
CA GLY A 66 -15.73 -7.12 -25.23
C GLY A 66 -16.09 -7.38 -25.78
N ILE A 67 -16.18 -7.38 -25.89
CA ILE A 67 -16.47 -7.51 -26.57
C ILE A 67 -16.67 -7.71 -27.02
#